data_ce9dc66aceac146eb6df5afc30ba0738
#
_entry.id   ce9dc66aceac146eb6df5afc30ba0738
#
_cell.length_a   1.000
_cell.length_b   1.000
_cell.length_c   1.000
_cell.angle_alpha   90.00
_cell.angle_beta   90.00
_cell.angle_gamma   90.00
#
_symmetry.space_group_name_H-M   'P 1'
#
loop_
_entity.id
_entity.type
_entity.pdbx_description
1 polymer ?
#
loop_
_entity_poly.entity_id
_entity_poly.type
_entity_poly.pdbx_seq_one_letter_code
_entity_poly.pdbx_strand_id
1 'polypeptide(L)'
;VIKVIWGSYWDPLLANDKTGHLVKTMNETVDGEYQAMKARDGAYVREKFFGKYPETSELVSSLSDKDIWRLNRGGHDPHKVFAAYDKASKNIGSPTVVIAKTIKGYGMGKSGESVNTTHQTKKLDIEDLMYYRDRFDVPLTDQQVKNIEYYKPDKNSPEIKYIKDRRLKLGGFIPERTTYAKPIKAPPKNIFDNM
;
A
#
# COMPACT_ATOMS: atom_id res chain seq x y z
N VAL A 1 5.83 -8.41 14.08
CA VAL A 1 4.86 -7.54 13.36
C VAL A 1 5.60 -6.37 12.74
N ILE A 2 5.34 -6.07 11.47
CA ILE A 2 5.88 -4.91 10.75
C ILE A 2 4.71 -4.00 10.39
N LYS A 3 4.77 -2.73 10.80
CA LYS A 3 3.74 -1.73 10.46
C LYS A 3 4.26 -0.81 9.35
N VAL A 4 3.52 -0.71 8.24
CA VAL A 4 3.85 0.12 7.08
C VAL A 4 2.77 1.20 6.95
N ILE A 5 2.93 2.28 7.72
CA ILE A 5 1.92 3.34 7.88
C ILE A 5 2.22 4.54 6.99
N TRP A 6 3.41 5.12 7.13
CA TRP A 6 3.84 6.33 6.46
C TRP A 6 4.77 5.99 5.30
N GLY A 7 4.53 6.59 4.14
CA GLY A 7 5.33 6.34 2.95
C GLY A 7 6.66 7.09 2.95
N SER A 8 7.50 6.83 1.96
CA SER A 8 8.85 7.39 1.85
C SER A 8 8.86 8.92 1.66
N TYR A 9 7.78 9.52 1.15
CA TYR A 9 7.68 10.99 1.04
C TYR A 9 7.63 11.71 2.39
N TRP A 10 7.36 10.98 3.47
CA TRP A 10 7.43 11.51 4.84
C TRP A 10 8.85 11.46 5.42
N ASP A 11 9.75 10.65 4.85
CA ASP A 11 11.09 10.45 5.42
C ASP A 11 11.91 11.77 5.53
N PRO A 12 11.89 12.70 4.55
CA PRO A 12 12.57 13.97 4.70
C PRO A 12 11.99 14.85 5.82
N LEU A 13 10.67 14.83 6.00
CA LEU A 13 10.01 15.57 7.09
C LEU A 13 10.37 14.98 8.45
N LEU A 14 10.36 13.65 8.55
CA LEU A 14 10.76 12.93 9.76
C LEU A 14 12.25 13.18 10.11
N ALA A 15 13.13 13.23 9.12
CA ALA A 15 14.53 13.54 9.31
C ALA A 15 14.77 14.98 9.82
N ASN A 16 13.87 15.90 9.51
CA ASN A 16 13.91 17.30 9.93
C ASN A 16 13.08 17.60 11.19
N ASP A 17 12.37 16.62 11.75
CA ASP A 17 11.57 16.77 12.98
C ASP A 17 12.44 16.76 14.23
N LYS A 18 13.23 17.83 14.42
CA LYS A 18 14.17 17.97 15.54
C LYS A 18 13.48 18.02 16.91
N THR A 19 12.23 18.44 16.93
CA THR A 19 11.46 18.63 18.18
C THR A 19 10.57 17.44 18.50
N GLY A 20 10.39 16.49 17.58
CA GLY A 20 9.51 15.33 17.73
C GLY A 20 8.02 15.65 17.59
N HIS A 21 7.64 16.89 17.26
CA HIS A 21 6.25 17.29 17.13
C HIS A 21 5.54 16.64 15.94
N LEU A 22 6.26 16.33 14.85
CA LEU A 22 5.69 15.57 13.73
C LEU A 22 5.35 14.14 14.17
N VAL A 23 6.28 13.46 14.82
CA VAL A 23 6.05 12.11 15.36
C VAL A 23 4.90 12.12 16.38
N LYS A 24 4.84 13.14 17.24
CA LYS A 24 3.74 13.33 18.19
C LYS A 24 2.41 13.49 17.45
N THR A 25 2.31 14.38 16.46
CA THR A 25 1.12 14.58 15.63
C THR A 25 0.68 13.28 14.94
N MET A 26 1.64 12.52 14.40
CA MET A 26 1.38 11.22 13.77
C MET A 26 0.75 10.22 14.75
N ASN A 27 1.22 10.18 16.00
CA ASN A 27 0.73 9.26 17.02
C ASN A 27 -0.63 9.67 17.58
N GLU A 28 -0.92 10.97 17.63
CA GLU A 28 -2.19 11.51 18.10
C GLU A 28 -3.31 11.47 17.06
N THR A 29 -2.96 11.28 15.77
CA THR A 29 -3.94 11.28 14.67
C THR A 29 -4.72 9.96 14.66
N VAL A 30 -6.01 10.06 14.96
CA VAL A 30 -6.94 8.91 14.95
C VAL A 30 -7.36 8.53 13.53
N ASP A 31 -7.90 7.31 13.35
CA ASP A 31 -8.21 6.75 12.04
C ASP A 31 -9.15 7.62 11.20
N GLY A 32 -10.16 8.24 11.80
CA GLY A 32 -11.10 9.11 11.10
C GLY A 32 -10.44 10.38 10.55
N GLU A 33 -9.58 11.03 11.34
CA GLU A 33 -8.78 12.18 10.89
C GLU A 33 -7.83 11.78 9.76
N TYR A 34 -7.18 10.64 9.93
CA TYR A 34 -6.24 10.12 8.95
C TYR A 34 -6.92 9.79 7.61
N GLN A 35 -8.16 9.29 7.63
CA GLN A 35 -8.97 9.08 6.43
C GLN A 35 -9.37 10.42 5.80
N ALA A 36 -9.82 11.39 6.59
CA ALA A 36 -10.23 12.71 6.12
C ALA A 36 -9.10 13.44 5.37
N MET A 37 -7.84 13.28 5.78
CA MET A 37 -6.68 13.87 5.11
C MET A 37 -6.59 13.49 3.62
N LYS A 38 -7.10 12.34 3.21
CA LYS A 38 -7.07 11.88 1.81
C LYS A 38 -8.39 12.14 1.07
N ALA A 39 -9.51 12.17 1.79
CA ALA A 39 -10.80 12.55 1.23
C ALA A 39 -10.91 14.08 0.96
N ARG A 40 -9.99 14.85 1.52
CA ARG A 40 -9.87 16.30 1.36
C ARG A 40 -8.62 16.65 0.55
N ASP A 41 -8.28 17.93 0.51
CA ASP A 41 -7.14 18.48 -0.21
C ASP A 41 -5.90 18.75 0.70
N GLY A 42 -4.84 19.27 0.10
CA GLY A 42 -3.62 19.60 0.82
C GLY A 42 -3.77 20.77 1.78
N ALA A 43 -4.65 21.74 1.48
CA ALA A 43 -4.94 22.86 2.38
C ALA A 43 -5.57 22.35 3.68
N TYR A 44 -6.49 21.41 3.60
CA TYR A 44 -7.06 20.74 4.76
C TYR A 44 -5.98 20.02 5.59
N VAL A 45 -5.08 19.29 4.94
CA VAL A 45 -3.99 18.58 5.63
C VAL A 45 -3.04 19.57 6.31
N ARG A 46 -2.71 20.68 5.63
CA ARG A 46 -1.90 21.76 6.22
C ARG A 46 -2.54 22.30 7.48
N GLU A 47 -3.82 22.65 7.42
CA GLU A 47 -4.52 23.23 8.56
C GLU A 47 -4.73 22.23 9.71
N LYS A 48 -5.29 21.06 9.41
CA LYS A 48 -5.78 20.13 10.45
C LYS A 48 -4.72 19.18 10.99
N PHE A 49 -3.70 18.85 10.21
CA PHE A 49 -2.62 17.97 10.64
C PHE A 49 -1.38 18.77 11.01
N PHE A 50 -0.79 19.51 10.08
CA PHE A 50 0.42 20.27 10.35
C PHE A 50 0.16 21.51 11.19
N GLY A 51 -1.05 22.05 11.20
CA GLY A 51 -1.44 23.20 12.02
C GLY A 51 -1.65 22.88 13.51
N LYS A 52 -1.53 21.62 13.94
CA LYS A 52 -1.67 21.25 15.36
C LYS A 52 -0.57 21.85 16.23
N TYR A 53 0.63 22.02 15.70
CA TYR A 53 1.79 22.63 16.38
C TYR A 53 2.51 23.61 15.47
N PRO A 54 3.02 24.74 16.02
CA PRO A 54 3.81 25.70 15.23
C PRO A 54 5.02 25.05 14.53
N GLU A 55 5.67 24.09 15.19
CA GLU A 55 6.84 23.38 14.67
C GLU A 55 6.49 22.51 13.45
N THR A 56 5.32 21.87 13.45
CA THR A 56 4.87 21.10 12.28
C THR A 56 4.42 22.00 11.14
N SER A 57 3.84 23.17 11.44
CA SER A 57 3.51 24.18 10.44
C SER A 57 4.77 24.72 9.75
N GLU A 58 5.82 25.04 10.53
CA GLU A 58 7.10 25.50 10.01
C GLU A 58 7.77 24.45 9.11
N LEU A 59 7.71 23.18 9.51
CA LEU A 59 8.30 22.06 8.78
C LEU A 59 7.80 21.93 7.33
N VAL A 60 6.59 22.40 7.06
CA VAL A 60 5.96 22.35 5.72
C VAL A 60 5.72 23.73 5.11
N SER A 61 6.33 24.78 5.68
CA SER A 61 6.13 26.16 5.23
C SER A 61 6.50 26.39 3.76
N SER A 62 7.52 25.68 3.27
CA SER A 62 7.98 25.75 1.88
C SER A 62 7.23 24.82 0.91
N LEU A 63 6.40 23.91 1.40
CA LEU A 63 5.67 22.96 0.55
C LEU A 63 4.36 23.57 0.06
N SER A 64 4.02 23.32 -1.19
CA SER A 64 2.68 23.63 -1.71
C SER A 64 1.64 22.65 -1.13
N ASP A 65 0.35 23.03 -1.18
CA ASP A 65 -0.74 22.13 -0.78
C ASP A 65 -0.79 20.87 -1.65
N LYS A 66 -0.38 20.97 -2.90
CA LYS A 66 -0.26 19.83 -3.80
C LYS A 66 0.84 18.86 -3.34
N ASP A 67 1.96 19.36 -2.86
CA ASP A 67 3.05 18.53 -2.32
C ASP A 67 2.63 17.85 -1.02
N ILE A 68 1.96 18.58 -0.13
CA ILE A 68 1.39 18.02 1.11
C ILE A 68 0.38 16.91 0.79
N TRP A 69 -0.49 17.12 -0.19
CA TRP A 69 -1.46 16.09 -0.58
C TRP A 69 -0.80 14.84 -1.17
N ARG A 70 0.36 14.98 -1.80
CA ARG A 70 1.14 13.86 -2.35
C ARG A 70 1.82 12.99 -1.29
N LEU A 71 1.93 13.45 -0.04
CA LEU A 71 2.49 12.62 1.03
C LEU A 71 1.71 11.29 1.12
N ASN A 72 2.43 10.18 0.87
CA ASN A 72 1.82 8.89 0.61
C ASN A 72 1.66 8.02 1.85
N ARG A 73 0.74 7.05 1.76
CA ARG A 73 0.58 5.98 2.74
C ARG A 73 1.61 4.89 2.51
N GLY A 74 2.13 4.30 3.59
CA GLY A 74 3.15 3.26 3.50
C GLY A 74 2.70 2.04 2.71
N GLY A 75 1.43 1.63 2.83
CA GLY A 75 0.88 0.49 2.09
C GLY A 75 0.74 0.71 0.58
N HIS A 76 0.87 1.96 0.12
CA HIS A 76 0.91 2.32 -1.30
C HIS A 76 2.30 2.77 -1.77
N ASP A 77 3.29 2.62 -0.91
CA ASP A 77 4.67 2.93 -1.23
C ASP A 77 5.41 1.64 -1.62
N PRO A 78 5.80 1.48 -2.88
CA PRO A 78 6.43 0.23 -3.34
C PRO A 78 7.76 -0.05 -2.63
N HIS A 79 8.53 0.97 -2.26
CA HIS A 79 9.79 0.79 -1.54
C HIS A 79 9.57 0.29 -0.11
N LYS A 80 8.62 0.91 0.61
CA LYS A 80 8.29 0.50 1.98
C LYS A 80 7.65 -0.89 2.02
N VAL A 81 6.76 -1.19 1.07
CA VAL A 81 6.13 -2.51 0.94
C VAL A 81 7.17 -3.57 0.61
N PHE A 82 8.04 -3.32 -0.37
CA PHE A 82 9.12 -4.24 -0.72
C PHE A 82 10.03 -4.51 0.48
N ALA A 83 10.49 -3.47 1.17
CA ALA A 83 11.35 -3.61 2.35
C ALA A 83 10.69 -4.42 3.47
N ALA A 84 9.37 -4.24 3.69
CA ALA A 84 8.61 -5.00 4.68
C ALA A 84 8.54 -6.50 4.32
N TYR A 85 8.26 -6.83 3.07
CA TYR A 85 8.22 -8.23 2.61
C TYR A 85 9.60 -8.86 2.55
N ASP A 86 10.63 -8.13 2.14
CA ASP A 86 12.01 -8.63 2.17
C ASP A 86 12.44 -8.98 3.60
N LYS A 87 12.12 -8.10 4.56
CA LYS A 87 12.39 -8.38 5.98
C LYS A 87 11.59 -9.58 6.49
N ALA A 88 10.31 -9.66 6.12
CA ALA A 88 9.44 -10.75 6.54
C ALA A 88 9.93 -12.11 6.00
N SER A 89 10.38 -12.17 4.74
CA SER A 89 10.85 -13.41 4.09
C SER A 89 12.17 -13.93 4.68
N LYS A 90 12.95 -13.08 5.33
CA LYS A 90 14.20 -13.44 5.99
C LYS A 90 14.00 -13.88 7.45
N ASN A 91 12.81 -13.70 8.01
CA ASN A 91 12.50 -14.13 9.36
C ASN A 91 12.13 -15.62 9.37
N ILE A 92 12.97 -16.43 9.98
CA ILE A 92 12.82 -17.89 10.06
C ILE A 92 12.40 -18.26 11.49
N GLY A 93 11.57 -19.29 11.61
CA GLY A 93 11.17 -19.86 12.91
C GLY A 93 9.88 -19.29 13.52
N SER A 94 9.38 -18.16 13.00
CA SER A 94 8.09 -17.61 13.41
C SER A 94 7.40 -16.86 12.27
N PRO A 95 6.06 -16.82 12.23
CA PRO A 95 5.33 -16.07 11.22
C PRO A 95 5.53 -14.55 11.41
N THR A 96 5.57 -13.82 10.29
CA THR A 96 5.63 -12.35 10.30
C THR A 96 4.33 -11.78 9.76
N VAL A 97 3.73 -10.87 10.52
CA VAL A 97 2.54 -10.10 10.11
C VAL A 97 2.99 -8.73 9.60
N VAL A 98 2.57 -8.37 8.40
CA VAL A 98 2.77 -7.03 7.83
C VAL A 98 1.44 -6.30 7.84
N ILE A 99 1.36 -5.20 8.61
CA ILE A 99 0.18 -4.33 8.69
C ILE A 99 0.44 -3.11 7.82
N ALA A 100 -0.19 -3.08 6.64
CA ALA A 100 -0.01 -2.02 5.65
C ALA A 100 -1.20 -1.05 5.68
N LYS A 101 -0.94 0.23 5.95
CA LYS A 101 -1.98 1.28 5.85
C LYS A 101 -2.20 1.64 4.39
N THR A 102 -3.41 1.41 3.92
CA THR A 102 -3.85 1.67 2.55
C THR A 102 -5.03 2.64 2.53
N ILE A 103 -5.39 3.08 1.34
CA ILE A 103 -6.58 3.90 1.09
C ILE A 103 -7.58 3.02 0.32
N LYS A 104 -8.79 2.90 0.84
CA LYS A 104 -9.85 2.20 0.13
C LYS A 104 -10.13 2.87 -1.22
N GLY A 105 -10.18 2.09 -2.30
CA GLY A 105 -10.38 2.63 -3.64
C GLY A 105 -9.18 3.41 -4.20
N TYR A 106 -7.96 3.12 -3.72
CA TYR A 106 -6.76 3.78 -4.21
C TYR A 106 -6.67 3.77 -5.73
N GLY A 107 -6.50 4.94 -6.32
CA GLY A 107 -6.44 5.12 -7.77
C GLY A 107 -7.80 5.35 -8.45
N MET A 108 -8.92 5.13 -7.78
CA MET A 108 -10.26 5.32 -8.36
C MET A 108 -10.68 6.80 -8.48
N GLY A 109 -9.82 7.74 -8.12
CA GLY A 109 -10.11 9.16 -8.22
C GLY A 109 -11.30 9.59 -7.37
N LYS A 110 -12.03 10.59 -7.87
CA LYS A 110 -13.18 11.19 -7.14
C LYS A 110 -14.31 10.20 -6.90
N SER A 111 -14.48 9.22 -7.77
CA SER A 111 -15.60 8.26 -7.72
C SER A 111 -15.43 7.21 -6.62
N GLY A 112 -14.22 7.01 -6.10
CA GLY A 112 -14.01 5.89 -5.19
C GLY A 112 -12.92 6.05 -4.13
N GLU A 113 -11.96 6.97 -4.30
CA GLU A 113 -10.83 7.04 -3.38
C GLU A 113 -11.22 7.67 -2.05
N SER A 114 -11.02 6.94 -0.96
CA SER A 114 -11.33 7.35 0.43
C SER A 114 -12.82 7.54 0.74
N VAL A 115 -13.72 7.08 -0.10
CA VAL A 115 -15.17 7.21 0.13
C VAL A 115 -15.83 5.88 0.48
N ASN A 116 -16.92 5.93 1.24
CA ASN A 116 -17.61 4.72 1.71
C ASN A 116 -18.33 3.96 0.58
N THR A 117 -18.75 4.67 -0.46
CA THR A 117 -19.44 4.09 -1.62
C THR A 117 -18.58 3.16 -2.46
N THR A 118 -17.25 3.22 -2.32
CA THR A 118 -16.29 2.38 -3.06
C THR A 118 -16.61 0.90 -2.99
N HIS A 119 -17.11 0.43 -1.85
CA HIS A 119 -17.45 -0.99 -1.67
C HIS A 119 -18.57 -1.47 -2.61
N GLN A 120 -19.45 -0.56 -3.02
CA GLN A 120 -20.58 -0.86 -3.91
C GLN A 120 -20.34 -0.47 -5.36
N THR A 121 -19.23 0.23 -5.65
CA THR A 121 -18.88 0.66 -7.01
C THR A 121 -18.54 -0.55 -7.86
N LYS A 122 -19.35 -0.79 -8.90
CA LYS A 122 -19.19 -1.94 -9.81
C LYS A 122 -18.48 -1.57 -11.11
N LYS A 123 -18.53 -0.32 -11.50
CA LYS A 123 -17.92 0.20 -12.73
C LYS A 123 -17.32 1.56 -12.47
N LEU A 124 -16.19 1.84 -13.10
CA LEU A 124 -15.64 3.17 -13.28
C LEU A 124 -16.15 3.75 -14.59
N ASP A 125 -16.39 5.05 -14.64
CA ASP A 125 -16.66 5.73 -15.89
C ASP A 125 -15.37 5.95 -16.70
N ILE A 126 -15.50 6.51 -17.91
CA ILE A 126 -14.34 6.71 -18.79
C ILE A 126 -13.38 7.74 -18.22
N GLU A 127 -13.86 8.76 -17.53
CA GLU A 127 -13.03 9.80 -16.92
C GLU A 127 -12.19 9.21 -15.77
N ASP A 128 -12.80 8.38 -14.94
CA ASP A 128 -12.10 7.66 -13.86
C ASP A 128 -11.04 6.69 -14.42
N LEU A 129 -11.35 5.98 -15.52
CA LEU A 129 -10.39 5.08 -16.17
C LEU A 129 -9.22 5.86 -16.78
N MET A 130 -9.46 7.02 -17.39
CA MET A 130 -8.41 7.90 -17.89
C MET A 130 -7.55 8.45 -16.74
N TYR A 131 -8.19 8.89 -15.66
CA TYR A 131 -7.48 9.32 -14.46
C TYR A 131 -6.58 8.22 -13.89
N TYR A 132 -7.09 6.98 -13.81
CA TYR A 132 -6.32 5.82 -13.36
C TYR A 132 -5.11 5.56 -14.26
N ARG A 133 -5.32 5.53 -15.59
CA ARG A 133 -4.26 5.37 -16.58
C ARG A 133 -3.16 6.41 -16.39
N ASP A 134 -3.53 7.68 -16.31
CA ASP A 134 -2.59 8.80 -16.22
C ASP A 134 -1.84 8.79 -14.89
N ARG A 135 -2.54 8.46 -13.79
CA ARG A 135 -1.93 8.40 -12.47
C ARG A 135 -0.89 7.30 -12.32
N PHE A 136 -1.06 6.18 -13.01
CA PHE A 136 -0.18 5.02 -12.93
C PHE A 136 0.66 4.83 -14.18
N ASP A 137 0.72 5.83 -15.06
CA ASP A 137 1.50 5.83 -16.30
C ASP A 137 1.27 4.56 -17.14
N VAL A 138 0.01 4.09 -17.19
CA VAL A 138 -0.34 2.91 -18.00
C VAL A 138 -0.31 3.31 -19.47
N PRO A 139 0.52 2.69 -20.32
CA PRO A 139 0.75 3.13 -21.70
C PRO A 139 -0.39 2.69 -22.64
N LEU A 140 -1.58 3.24 -22.43
CA LEU A 140 -2.75 3.07 -23.28
C LEU A 140 -3.19 4.43 -23.85
N THR A 141 -3.61 4.43 -25.11
CA THR A 141 -4.24 5.60 -25.75
C THR A 141 -5.65 5.82 -25.21
N ASP A 142 -6.19 7.03 -25.38
CA ASP A 142 -7.57 7.35 -25.01
C ASP A 142 -8.58 6.41 -25.66
N GLN A 143 -8.35 6.02 -26.91
CA GLN A 143 -9.23 5.10 -27.63
C GLN A 143 -9.21 3.69 -27.00
N GLN A 144 -8.02 3.22 -26.62
CA GLN A 144 -7.88 1.93 -25.95
C GLN A 144 -8.55 1.91 -24.57
N VAL A 145 -8.44 3.01 -23.82
CA VAL A 145 -9.17 3.16 -22.54
C VAL A 145 -10.67 3.15 -22.76
N LYS A 146 -11.18 3.89 -23.76
CA LYS A 146 -12.61 3.87 -24.11
C LYS A 146 -13.12 2.50 -24.52
N ASN A 147 -12.28 1.71 -25.21
CA ASN A 147 -12.59 0.34 -25.61
C ASN A 147 -12.38 -0.69 -24.49
N ILE A 148 -11.90 -0.25 -23.31
CA ILE A 148 -11.57 -1.12 -22.18
C ILE A 148 -10.57 -2.22 -22.60
N GLU A 149 -9.54 -1.85 -23.34
CA GLU A 149 -8.51 -2.79 -23.78
C GLU A 149 -7.56 -3.15 -22.64
N TYR A 150 -7.14 -4.42 -22.60
CA TYR A 150 -6.16 -4.87 -21.62
C TYR A 150 -4.75 -4.43 -22.02
N TYR A 151 -4.06 -3.77 -21.08
CA TYR A 151 -2.63 -3.54 -21.22
C TYR A 151 -1.86 -4.85 -21.09
N LYS A 152 -1.04 -5.14 -22.10
CA LYS A 152 -0.14 -6.28 -22.11
C LYS A 152 1.30 -5.79 -22.30
N PRO A 153 2.14 -5.86 -21.27
CA PRO A 153 3.54 -5.44 -21.38
C PRO A 153 4.31 -6.32 -22.39
N ASP A 154 5.34 -5.74 -23.01
CA ASP A 154 6.22 -6.47 -23.90
C ASP A 154 6.91 -7.62 -23.16
N LYS A 155 7.03 -8.76 -23.85
CA LYS A 155 7.63 -10.00 -23.28
C LYS A 155 9.08 -9.82 -22.84
N ASN A 156 9.78 -8.84 -23.43
CA ASN A 156 11.18 -8.54 -23.15
C ASN A 156 11.35 -7.34 -22.20
N SER A 157 10.24 -6.75 -21.72
CA SER A 157 10.32 -5.64 -20.76
C SER A 157 11.02 -6.07 -19.47
N PRO A 158 11.69 -5.15 -18.77
CA PRO A 158 12.37 -5.44 -17.50
C PRO A 158 11.44 -6.06 -16.46
N GLU A 159 10.19 -5.59 -16.40
CA GLU A 159 9.17 -6.06 -15.46
C GLU A 159 8.82 -7.53 -15.71
N ILE A 160 8.61 -7.90 -16.98
CA ILE A 160 8.28 -9.28 -17.36
C ILE A 160 9.47 -10.21 -17.13
N LYS A 161 10.69 -9.77 -17.43
CA LYS A 161 11.90 -10.55 -17.11
C LYS A 161 12.01 -10.76 -15.60
N TYR A 162 11.86 -9.70 -14.81
CA TYR A 162 11.92 -9.77 -13.35
C TYR A 162 10.88 -10.77 -12.78
N ILE A 163 9.62 -10.67 -13.22
CA ILE A 163 8.56 -11.60 -12.75
C ILE A 163 8.90 -13.04 -13.12
N LYS A 164 9.35 -13.29 -14.35
CA LYS A 164 9.73 -14.65 -14.80
C LYS A 164 10.88 -15.20 -13.99
N ASP A 165 11.94 -14.43 -13.78
CA ASP A 165 13.11 -14.87 -13.01
C ASP A 165 12.73 -15.19 -11.56
N ARG A 166 11.87 -14.38 -10.95
CA ARG A 166 11.39 -14.66 -9.58
C ARG A 166 10.53 -15.91 -9.53
N ARG A 167 9.65 -16.13 -10.51
CA ARG A 167 8.79 -17.31 -10.58
C ARG A 167 9.62 -18.59 -10.82
N LEU A 168 10.61 -18.53 -11.68
CA LEU A 168 11.52 -19.67 -11.91
C LEU A 168 12.28 -20.08 -10.63
N LYS A 169 12.77 -19.10 -9.86
CA LYS A 169 13.42 -19.37 -8.56
C LYS A 169 12.49 -20.01 -7.53
N LEU A 170 11.18 -19.86 -7.69
CA LEU A 170 10.15 -20.44 -6.83
C LEU A 170 9.56 -21.76 -7.39
N GLY A 171 10.19 -22.35 -8.41
CA GLY A 171 9.70 -23.61 -9.04
C GLY A 171 8.70 -23.40 -10.17
N GLY A 172 8.54 -22.18 -10.70
CA GLY A 172 7.67 -21.88 -11.83
C GLY A 172 6.39 -21.11 -11.46
N PHE A 173 5.52 -20.91 -12.44
CA PHE A 173 4.27 -20.15 -12.26
C PHE A 173 3.23 -20.91 -11.45
N ILE A 174 3.22 -22.24 -11.56
CA ILE A 174 2.39 -23.14 -10.77
C ILE A 174 3.32 -23.88 -9.82
N PRO A 175 3.26 -23.62 -8.50
CA PRO A 175 4.12 -24.34 -7.56
C PRO A 175 3.81 -25.84 -7.60
N GLU A 176 4.85 -26.67 -7.58
CA GLU A 176 4.69 -28.11 -7.40
C GLU A 176 4.00 -28.37 -6.06
N ARG A 177 2.88 -29.11 -6.11
CA ARG A 177 2.21 -29.55 -4.90
C ARG A 177 2.83 -30.86 -4.46
N THR A 178 3.29 -30.92 -3.23
CA THR A 178 3.71 -32.15 -2.62
C THR A 178 2.48 -33.04 -2.42
N THR A 179 2.39 -34.10 -3.21
CA THR A 179 1.31 -35.10 -3.10
C THR A 179 1.64 -36.20 -2.09
N TYR A 180 2.86 -36.21 -1.59
CA TYR A 180 3.34 -37.15 -0.60
C TYR A 180 3.41 -36.49 0.78
N ALA A 181 2.70 -37.06 1.74
CA ALA A 181 2.83 -36.75 3.16
C ALA A 181 3.45 -37.94 3.89
N LYS A 182 4.40 -37.68 4.79
CA LYS A 182 4.90 -38.75 5.68
C LYS A 182 3.72 -39.28 6.51
N PRO A 183 3.54 -40.60 6.63
CA PRO A 183 2.48 -41.16 7.46
C PRO A 183 2.61 -40.64 8.90
N ILE A 184 1.53 -40.09 9.44
CA ILE A 184 1.48 -39.71 10.84
C ILE A 184 1.06 -40.94 11.61
N LYS A 185 1.90 -41.34 12.62
CA LYS A 185 1.57 -42.44 13.49
C LYS A 185 0.31 -42.08 14.31
N ALA A 186 -0.72 -42.89 14.17
CA ALA A 186 -1.92 -42.68 14.98
C ALA A 186 -1.61 -42.72 16.47
N PRO A 187 -2.11 -41.79 17.28
CA PRO A 187 -1.94 -41.84 18.71
C PRO A 187 -2.54 -43.14 19.29
N PRO A 188 -1.95 -43.74 20.30
CA PRO A 188 -2.48 -44.94 20.93
C PRO A 188 -3.84 -44.62 21.61
N LYS A 189 -4.75 -45.57 21.60
CA LYS A 189 -6.13 -45.39 22.12
C LYS A 189 -6.16 -44.94 23.60
N ASN A 190 -5.18 -45.37 24.38
CA ASN A 190 -5.11 -45.04 25.80
C ASN A 190 -4.87 -43.56 26.13
N ILE A 191 -4.55 -42.73 25.12
CA ILE A 191 -4.50 -41.26 25.31
C ILE A 191 -5.85 -40.71 25.75
N PHE A 192 -6.94 -41.36 25.38
CA PHE A 192 -8.31 -40.90 25.64
C PHE A 192 -8.96 -41.56 26.88
N ASP A 193 -8.25 -42.49 27.53
CA ASP A 193 -8.80 -43.23 28.68
C ASP A 193 -8.98 -42.38 29.94
N ASN A 194 -8.39 -41.17 29.98
CA ASN A 194 -8.47 -40.23 31.10
C ASN A 194 -9.19 -38.91 30.74
N MET A 195 -9.93 -38.87 29.65
CA MET A 195 -10.81 -37.78 29.27
C MET A 195 -12.26 -38.17 29.66
#